data_ca3f66433250cfe54e5b2ac3c029e893
#
_entry.id   ca3f66433250cfe54e5b2ac3c029e893
#
_cell.length_a   1.000
_cell.length_b   1.000
_cell.length_c   1.000
_cell.angle_alpha   90.00
_cell.angle_beta   90.00
_cell.angle_gamma   90.00
#
_symmetry.space_group_name_H-M   'P 1'
#
loop_
_entity.id
_entity.type
_entity.pdbx_description
1 polymer ?
#
loop_
_entity_poly.entity_id
_entity_poly.type
_entity_poly.pdbx_seq_one_letter_code
_entity_poly.pdbx_strand_id
1 'polypeptide(L)'
;MYTTALPPAVCAASIAGIKLIQENPSMRVSLWHNVRFIKDKLRLLNINTISSESQIIPILIGDTKKAVNISKLLYESGILIPAIRPPTVPVNTSRLRMTVMSSHTQSDLERLIQILSDVLD
;
A
#
# COMPACT_ATOMS: atom_id res chain seq x y z
N MET A 1 -8.88 -8.88 -36.34
CA MET A 1 -8.66 -8.51 -34.94
C MET A 1 -7.55 -7.46 -34.92
N TYR A 2 -7.86 -6.21 -34.55
CA TYR A 2 -6.90 -5.11 -34.58
C TYR A 2 -6.37 -4.92 -33.16
N THR A 3 -5.06 -5.05 -32.96
CA THR A 3 -4.38 -4.70 -31.72
C THR A 3 -3.80 -3.30 -31.85
N THR A 4 -4.15 -2.41 -30.95
CA THR A 4 -3.52 -1.09 -30.85
C THR A 4 -2.11 -1.25 -30.32
N ALA A 5 -1.10 -0.84 -31.09
CA ALA A 5 0.27 -0.84 -30.63
C ALA A 5 0.46 0.15 -29.46
N LEU A 6 1.32 -0.21 -28.50
CA LEU A 6 1.66 0.72 -27.42
C LEU A 6 2.41 1.94 -27.96
N PRO A 7 2.14 3.13 -27.43
CA PRO A 7 2.91 4.32 -27.81
C PRO A 7 4.41 4.13 -27.52
N PRO A 8 5.30 4.56 -28.43
CA PRO A 8 6.75 4.39 -28.26
C PRO A 8 7.30 4.93 -26.94
N ALA A 9 6.77 6.05 -26.44
CA ALA A 9 7.16 6.63 -25.16
C ALA A 9 6.85 5.69 -23.98
N VAL A 10 5.71 4.99 -24.01
CA VAL A 10 5.34 4.00 -22.98
C VAL A 10 6.28 2.80 -23.03
N CYS A 11 6.62 2.32 -24.22
CA CYS A 11 7.58 1.22 -24.37
C CYS A 11 8.98 1.63 -23.85
N ALA A 12 9.45 2.82 -24.17
CA ALA A 12 10.74 3.33 -23.69
C ALA A 12 10.77 3.46 -22.16
N ALA A 13 9.72 4.01 -21.56
CA ALA A 13 9.60 4.12 -20.10
C ALA A 13 9.57 2.74 -19.42
N SER A 14 8.85 1.78 -20.00
CA SER A 14 8.79 0.41 -19.46
C SER A 14 10.16 -0.28 -19.52
N ILE A 15 10.88 -0.14 -20.63
CA ILE A 15 12.25 -0.70 -20.77
C ILE A 15 13.18 -0.07 -19.74
N ALA A 16 13.15 1.26 -19.58
CA ALA A 16 13.96 1.97 -18.60
C ALA A 16 13.65 1.51 -17.16
N GLY A 17 12.37 1.36 -16.83
CA GLY A 17 11.94 0.86 -15.51
C GLY A 17 12.43 -0.57 -15.22
N ILE A 18 12.34 -1.47 -16.19
CA ILE A 18 12.84 -2.85 -16.06
C ILE A 18 14.35 -2.86 -15.82
N LYS A 19 15.11 -2.11 -16.64
CA LYS A 19 16.57 -1.98 -16.49
C LYS A 19 16.94 -1.42 -15.10
N LEU A 20 16.26 -0.36 -14.67
CA LEU A 20 16.49 0.25 -13.35
C LEU A 20 16.36 -0.79 -12.22
N ILE A 21 15.30 -1.62 -12.26
CA ILE A 21 15.06 -2.66 -11.25
C ILE A 21 16.14 -3.76 -11.32
N GLN A 22 16.58 -4.13 -12.51
CA GLN A 22 17.64 -5.15 -12.70
C GLN A 22 19.00 -4.67 -12.21
N GLU A 23 19.35 -3.42 -12.49
CA GLU A 23 20.65 -2.83 -12.17
C GLU A 23 20.76 -2.38 -10.71
N ASN A 24 19.62 -2.20 -10.00
CA ASN A 24 19.59 -1.70 -8.62
C ASN A 24 18.90 -2.69 -7.65
N PRO A 25 19.52 -3.83 -7.33
CA PRO A 25 18.95 -4.82 -6.40
C PRO A 25 18.71 -4.26 -4.98
N SER A 26 19.47 -3.23 -4.57
CA SER A 26 19.29 -2.53 -3.29
C SER A 26 17.89 -1.94 -3.11
N MET A 27 17.24 -1.49 -4.19
CA MET A 27 15.85 -0.98 -4.12
C MET A 27 14.89 -2.07 -3.64
N ARG A 28 15.06 -3.31 -4.08
CA ARG A 28 14.23 -4.45 -3.62
C ARG A 28 14.52 -4.80 -2.16
N VAL A 29 15.79 -4.74 -1.76
CA VAL A 29 16.19 -4.95 -0.35
C VAL A 29 15.53 -3.92 0.56
N SER A 30 15.60 -2.62 0.19
CA SER A 30 14.95 -1.53 0.93
C SER A 30 13.43 -1.71 0.98
N LEU A 31 12.79 -2.07 -0.15
CA LEU A 31 11.35 -2.34 -0.19
C LEU A 31 10.95 -3.42 0.81
N TRP A 32 11.63 -4.56 0.80
CA TRP A 32 11.30 -5.68 1.70
C TRP A 32 11.65 -5.40 3.16
N HIS A 33 12.66 -4.57 3.43
CA HIS A 33 12.94 -4.06 4.77
C HIS A 33 11.74 -3.25 5.29
N ASN A 34 11.26 -2.28 4.50
CA ASN A 34 10.11 -1.44 4.83
C ASN A 34 8.82 -2.26 5.02
N VAL A 35 8.58 -3.24 4.14
CA VAL A 35 7.42 -4.14 4.23
C VAL A 35 7.45 -4.95 5.54
N ARG A 36 8.59 -5.52 5.89
CA ARG A 36 8.75 -6.28 7.15
C ARG A 36 8.50 -5.39 8.35
N PHE A 37 9.13 -4.21 8.38
CA PHE A 37 8.93 -3.24 9.47
C PHE A 37 7.44 -2.94 9.68
N ILE A 38 6.72 -2.59 8.63
CA ILE A 38 5.27 -2.28 8.71
C ILE A 38 4.47 -3.49 9.18
N LYS A 39 4.69 -4.68 8.61
CA LYS A 39 3.96 -5.90 9.00
C LYS A 39 4.16 -6.25 10.47
N ASP A 40 5.38 -6.11 10.97
CA ASP A 40 5.70 -6.39 12.38
C ASP A 40 5.00 -5.39 13.30
N LYS A 41 4.98 -4.10 12.96
CA LYS A 41 4.27 -3.08 13.74
C LYS A 41 2.76 -3.29 13.74
N LEU A 42 2.16 -3.58 12.57
CA LEU A 42 0.72 -3.86 12.47
C LEU A 42 0.32 -5.11 13.28
N ARG A 43 1.18 -6.14 13.30
CA ARG A 43 0.97 -7.35 14.12
C ARG A 43 0.99 -7.03 15.62
N LEU A 44 1.93 -6.18 16.08
CA LEU A 44 1.98 -5.74 17.48
C LEU A 44 0.74 -4.95 17.91
N LEU A 45 0.13 -4.21 16.98
CA LEU A 45 -1.12 -3.49 17.18
C LEU A 45 -2.37 -4.37 17.00
N ASN A 46 -2.21 -5.68 16.79
CA ASN A 46 -3.31 -6.63 16.50
C ASN A 46 -4.19 -6.24 15.30
N ILE A 47 -3.64 -5.49 14.34
CA ILE A 47 -4.36 -5.06 13.14
C ILE A 47 -4.45 -6.22 12.15
N ASN A 48 -5.67 -6.55 11.71
CA ASN A 48 -5.91 -7.61 10.75
C ASN A 48 -5.50 -7.18 9.33
N THR A 49 -4.39 -7.74 8.84
CA THR A 49 -3.83 -7.43 7.51
C THR A 49 -4.21 -8.43 6.43
N ILE A 50 -5.02 -9.44 6.75
CA ILE A 50 -5.26 -10.57 5.84
C ILE A 50 -3.91 -11.17 5.38
N SER A 51 -3.91 -12.31 4.73
CA SER A 51 -2.67 -12.86 4.18
C SER A 51 -2.22 -12.07 2.95
N SER A 52 -1.06 -11.40 3.06
CA SER A 52 -0.42 -10.69 1.95
C SER A 52 1.07 -11.01 1.92
N GLU A 53 1.56 -11.44 0.77
CA GLU A 53 2.98 -11.73 0.53
C GLU A 53 3.66 -10.65 -0.32
N SER A 54 2.96 -9.53 -0.58
CA SER A 54 3.44 -8.43 -1.41
C SER A 54 3.67 -7.14 -0.60
N GLN A 55 4.12 -6.09 -1.28
CA GLN A 55 4.23 -4.74 -0.75
C GLN A 55 2.87 -4.04 -0.60
N ILE A 56 1.79 -4.66 -1.08
CA ILE A 56 0.41 -4.19 -0.88
C ILE A 56 -0.14 -4.90 0.36
N ILE A 57 -0.38 -4.14 1.41
CA ILE A 57 -0.84 -4.64 2.70
C ILE A 57 -2.30 -4.21 2.90
N PRO A 58 -3.27 -5.13 2.83
CA PRO A 58 -4.66 -4.82 3.14
C PRO A 58 -4.85 -4.71 4.66
N ILE A 59 -5.61 -3.73 5.11
CA ILE A 59 -6.06 -3.60 6.51
C ILE A 59 -7.56 -3.80 6.52
N LEU A 60 -8.03 -4.90 7.09
CA LEU A 60 -9.45 -5.25 7.13
C LEU A 60 -10.19 -4.36 8.13
N ILE A 61 -11.21 -3.66 7.65
CA ILE A 61 -12.09 -2.81 8.46
C ILE A 61 -13.49 -3.42 8.58
N GLY A 62 -13.96 -4.10 7.53
CA GLY A 62 -15.29 -4.69 7.43
C GLY A 62 -16.33 -3.69 6.98
N ASP A 63 -16.73 -2.74 7.83
CA ASP A 63 -17.74 -1.73 7.51
C ASP A 63 -17.25 -0.71 6.47
N THR A 64 -18.12 -0.42 5.48
CA THR A 64 -17.78 0.48 4.37
C THR A 64 -17.65 1.94 4.80
N LYS A 65 -18.56 2.41 5.68
CA LYS A 65 -18.54 3.82 6.11
C LYS A 65 -17.33 4.08 7.00
N LYS A 66 -17.02 3.14 7.90
CA LYS A 66 -15.82 3.20 8.76
C LYS A 66 -14.55 3.22 7.91
N ALA A 67 -14.43 2.34 6.90
CA ALA A 67 -13.26 2.31 6.01
C ALA A 67 -13.05 3.61 5.25
N VAL A 68 -14.13 4.21 4.72
CA VAL A 68 -14.07 5.51 4.01
C VAL A 68 -13.68 6.63 4.96
N ASN A 69 -14.25 6.67 6.17
CA ASN A 69 -13.93 7.69 7.16
C ASN A 69 -12.46 7.62 7.60
N ILE A 70 -11.96 6.41 7.89
CA ILE A 70 -10.54 6.21 8.24
C ILE A 70 -9.63 6.67 7.09
N SER A 71 -9.94 6.30 5.85
CA SER A 71 -9.18 6.74 4.67
C SER A 71 -9.13 8.26 4.56
N LYS A 72 -10.23 8.96 4.87
CA LYS A 72 -10.32 10.42 4.88
C LYS A 72 -9.45 11.03 5.99
N LEU A 73 -9.55 10.53 7.22
CA LEU A 73 -8.73 11.01 8.35
C LEU A 73 -7.22 10.84 8.09
N LEU A 74 -6.83 9.71 7.50
CA LEU A 74 -5.45 9.47 7.07
C LEU A 74 -5.01 10.50 6.01
N TYR A 75 -5.87 10.78 5.03
CA TYR A 75 -5.60 11.77 3.99
C TYR A 75 -5.43 13.18 4.57
N GLU A 76 -6.29 13.58 5.49
CA GLU A 76 -6.19 14.86 6.21
C GLU A 76 -4.89 14.97 7.04
N SER A 77 -4.35 13.83 7.46
CA SER A 77 -3.04 13.72 8.12
C SER A 77 -1.86 13.61 7.14
N GLY A 78 -2.10 13.77 5.83
CA GLY A 78 -1.07 13.69 4.77
C GLY A 78 -0.67 12.27 4.38
N ILE A 79 -1.49 11.26 4.68
CA ILE A 79 -1.25 9.85 4.37
C ILE A 79 -2.30 9.34 3.39
N LEU A 80 -1.86 8.94 2.19
CA LEU A 80 -2.76 8.42 1.15
C LEU A 80 -2.89 6.89 1.22
N ILE A 81 -3.97 6.41 1.85
CA ILE A 81 -4.34 4.98 1.88
C ILE A 81 -5.80 4.85 1.47
N PRO A 82 -6.11 4.43 0.23
CA PRO A 82 -7.47 4.35 -0.27
C PRO A 82 -8.27 3.22 0.40
N ALA A 83 -9.55 3.48 0.64
CA ALA A 83 -10.53 2.48 1.03
C ALA A 83 -11.01 1.69 -0.18
N ILE A 84 -10.94 0.36 -0.11
CA ILE A 84 -11.49 -0.58 -1.08
C ILE A 84 -12.79 -1.14 -0.51
N ARG A 85 -13.87 -1.01 -1.26
CA ARG A 85 -15.24 -1.30 -0.83
C ARG A 85 -16.04 -2.02 -1.92
N PRO A 86 -17.21 -2.57 -1.62
CA PRO A 86 -18.10 -3.14 -2.65
C PRO A 86 -18.39 -2.12 -3.78
N PRO A 87 -18.48 -2.58 -5.05
CA PRO A 87 -18.50 -3.99 -5.49
C PRO A 87 -17.12 -4.63 -5.69
N THR A 88 -16.01 -3.90 -5.50
CA THR A 88 -14.63 -4.39 -5.70
C THR A 88 -14.28 -5.53 -4.74
N VAL A 89 -14.84 -5.51 -3.55
CA VAL A 89 -14.70 -6.56 -2.53
C VAL A 89 -16.08 -6.98 -2.03
N PRO A 90 -16.24 -8.18 -1.44
CA PRO A 90 -17.51 -8.61 -0.85
C PRO A 90 -18.02 -7.65 0.24
N VAL A 91 -19.34 -7.69 0.48
CA VAL A 91 -19.97 -6.93 1.56
C VAL A 91 -19.34 -7.33 2.91
N ASN A 92 -19.19 -6.37 3.82
CA ASN A 92 -18.54 -6.52 5.14
C ASN A 92 -17.05 -6.91 5.08
N THR A 93 -16.39 -6.72 3.95
CA THR A 93 -14.94 -6.95 3.81
C THR A 93 -14.19 -5.72 3.29
N SER A 94 -14.75 -4.53 3.50
CA SER A 94 -14.09 -3.26 3.16
C SER A 94 -12.76 -3.16 3.89
N ARG A 95 -11.77 -2.63 3.21
CA ARG A 95 -10.38 -2.60 3.70
C ARG A 95 -9.66 -1.35 3.23
N LEU A 96 -8.61 -0.97 3.92
CA LEU A 96 -7.64 -0.02 3.42
C LEU A 96 -6.61 -0.76 2.58
N ARG A 97 -6.12 -0.16 1.50
CA ARG A 97 -5.05 -0.71 0.66
C ARG A 97 -3.78 0.11 0.83
N MET A 98 -2.96 -0.28 1.78
CA MET A 98 -1.65 0.31 1.96
C MET A 98 -0.67 -0.22 0.93
N THR A 99 0.13 0.66 0.32
CA THR A 99 1.21 0.29 -0.58
C THR A 99 2.53 0.85 -0.04
N VAL A 100 3.47 -0.05 0.26
CA VAL A 100 4.80 0.31 0.73
C VAL A 100 5.74 0.47 -0.45
N MET A 101 6.63 1.46 -0.40
CA MET A 101 7.63 1.73 -1.44
C MET A 101 9.05 1.68 -0.87
N SER A 102 10.03 1.44 -1.75
CA SER A 102 11.46 1.49 -1.38
C SER A 102 11.94 2.88 -0.99
N SER A 103 11.25 3.91 -1.46
CA SER A 103 11.57 5.33 -1.20
C SER A 103 11.00 5.86 0.11
N HIS A 104 10.13 5.13 0.80
CA HIS A 104 9.67 5.54 2.13
C HIS A 104 10.83 5.52 3.12
N THR A 105 10.99 6.61 3.85
CA THR A 105 11.97 6.70 4.93
C THR A 105 11.47 6.02 6.20
N GLN A 106 12.37 5.70 7.11
CA GLN A 106 12.00 5.15 8.42
C GLN A 106 11.05 6.09 9.19
N SER A 107 11.30 7.40 9.12
CA SER A 107 10.44 8.42 9.75
C SER A 107 9.01 8.42 9.16
N ASP A 108 8.87 8.24 7.83
CA ASP A 108 7.55 8.15 7.20
C ASP A 108 6.77 6.93 7.71
N LEU A 109 7.46 5.79 7.85
CA LEU A 109 6.86 4.55 8.31
C LEU A 109 6.46 4.61 9.79
N GLU A 110 7.29 5.20 10.64
CA GLU A 110 6.99 5.40 12.07
C GLU A 110 5.81 6.35 12.25
N ARG A 111 5.80 7.47 11.53
CA ARG A 111 4.67 8.41 11.52
C ARG A 111 3.37 7.74 11.06
N LEU A 112 3.43 6.91 10.02
CA LEU A 112 2.29 6.15 9.55
C LEU A 112 1.73 5.26 10.66
N ILE A 113 2.57 4.50 11.35
CA ILE A 113 2.15 3.57 12.41
C ILE A 113 1.49 4.34 13.57
N GLN A 114 2.06 5.49 13.97
CA GLN A 114 1.47 6.31 15.02
C GLN A 114 0.07 6.78 14.64
N ILE A 115 -0.09 7.37 13.46
CA ILE A 115 -1.40 7.89 13.00
C ILE A 115 -2.41 6.75 12.79
N LEU A 116 -1.97 5.59 12.28
CA LEU A 116 -2.85 4.42 12.15
C LEU A 116 -3.35 3.92 13.51
N SER A 117 -2.50 3.89 14.53
CA SER A 117 -2.92 3.54 15.89
C SER A 117 -4.01 4.49 16.37
N ASP A 118 -3.77 5.80 16.26
CA ASP A 118 -4.69 6.84 16.75
C ASP A 118 -6.05 6.84 16.04
N VAL A 119 -6.11 6.40 14.79
CA VAL A 119 -7.34 6.42 13.96
C VAL A 119 -8.11 5.10 14.02
N LEU A 120 -7.46 4.00 14.39
CA LEU A 120 -8.08 2.67 14.46
C LEU A 120 -8.63 2.33 15.86
N ASP A 121 -8.14 2.98 16.91
CA ASP A 121 -8.69 2.92 18.27
C ASP A 121 -10.07 3.60 18.32
#